data_13dc3128f614437c45278924de62d577
#
_entry.id   13dc3128f614437c45278924de62d577
#
_cell.length_a   1.000
_cell.length_b   1.000
_cell.length_c   1.000
_cell.angle_alpha   90.00
_cell.angle_beta   90.00
_cell.angle_gamma   90.00
#
_symmetry.space_group_name_H-M   'P 1'
#
loop_
_entity.id
_entity.type
_entity.pdbx_description
1 polymer ?
#
loop_
_entity_poly.entity_id
_entity_poly.type
_entity_poly.pdbx_seq_one_letter_code
_entity_poly.pdbx_strand_id
1 'polypeptide(L)'
;MCRNDGVIFMAPEGGKKKKPDFGLFVKLADRVKAAENKHPDFSDGIYQGVGVIGEEYGELCQALNKNQGEERVMDEALDLLCVVWRFCRGDWRQKKC
;
A
#
# COMPACT_ATOMS: atom_id res chain seq x y z
N MET A 1 -1.58 -12.41 13.44
CA MET A 1 -2.06 -11.05 13.68
C MET A 1 -1.12 -10.28 14.57
N CYS A 2 -0.68 -9.20 14.10
CA CYS A 2 0.24 -8.38 14.86
C CYS A 2 -0.47 -7.57 15.90
N ARG A 3 0.10 -7.53 17.05
CA ARG A 3 -0.41 -6.72 18.12
C ARG A 3 0.60 -5.66 18.43
N ASN A 4 0.11 -4.51 18.74
CA ASN A 4 0.97 -3.39 19.06
C ASN A 4 0.99 -3.09 20.52
N ASP A 5 0.97 -4.13 21.31
CA ASP A 5 0.90 -3.95 22.75
C ASP A 5 2.04 -3.10 23.29
N GLY A 6 3.21 -3.27 22.71
CA GLY A 6 4.36 -2.52 23.17
C GLY A 6 4.62 -1.27 22.38
N VAL A 7 3.81 -1.02 21.38
CA VAL A 7 4.03 0.13 20.53
C VAL A 7 2.81 0.99 20.61
N ILE A 8 2.97 2.13 21.13
CA ILE A 8 1.87 3.06 21.29
C ILE A 8 2.09 4.20 20.36
N PHE A 9 1.18 4.34 19.44
CA PHE A 9 1.17 5.53 18.66
C PHE A 9 0.55 6.60 19.44
N MET A 10 1.37 7.49 19.87
CA MET A 10 0.92 8.62 20.62
C MET A 10 0.91 9.80 19.72
N ALA A 11 -0.19 10.46 19.64
CA ALA A 11 -0.18 11.77 19.05
C ALA A 11 0.74 12.63 19.89
N PRO A 12 1.55 13.47 19.27
CA PRO A 12 2.40 14.35 20.05
C PRO A 12 1.57 15.15 21.03
N GLU A 13 2.08 15.26 22.23
CA GLU A 13 1.41 16.05 23.25
C GLU A 13 1.26 17.47 22.77
N GLY A 14 0.05 17.98 22.87
CA GLY A 14 -0.20 19.32 22.38
C GLY A 14 -0.17 19.47 20.89
N GLY A 15 0.01 18.36 20.18
CA GLY A 15 0.03 18.42 18.74
C GLY A 15 -1.35 18.54 18.15
N LYS A 16 -1.41 19.08 16.98
CA LYS A 16 -2.66 19.17 16.27
C LYS A 16 -2.96 17.86 15.57
N LYS A 17 -4.20 17.43 15.66
CA LYS A 17 -4.62 16.27 14.90
C LYS A 17 -4.69 16.64 13.44
N LYS A 18 -4.10 15.80 12.61
CA LYS A 18 -4.19 16.00 11.19
C LYS A 18 -5.50 15.45 10.69
N LYS A 19 -6.10 16.18 9.79
CA LYS A 19 -7.30 15.70 9.12
C LYS A 19 -6.91 14.67 8.07
N PRO A 20 -7.84 13.78 7.72
CA PRO A 20 -7.58 12.88 6.61
C PRO A 20 -7.20 13.68 5.38
N ASP A 21 -6.23 13.15 4.65
CA ASP A 21 -5.74 13.81 3.46
C ASP A 21 -6.54 13.31 2.27
N PHE A 22 -7.54 14.09 1.87
CA PHE A 22 -8.38 13.67 0.76
C PHE A 22 -7.63 13.68 -0.57
N GLY A 23 -6.60 14.53 -0.69
CA GLY A 23 -5.75 14.48 -1.86
C GLY A 23 -5.04 13.14 -1.99
N LEU A 24 -4.62 12.58 -0.88
CA LEU A 24 -4.01 11.26 -0.87
C LEU A 24 -5.02 10.19 -1.27
N PHE A 25 -6.25 10.29 -0.79
CA PHE A 25 -7.30 9.36 -1.19
C PHE A 25 -7.53 9.40 -2.69
N VAL A 26 -7.52 10.58 -3.28
CA VAL A 26 -7.69 10.71 -4.72
C VAL A 26 -6.53 10.07 -5.45
N LYS A 27 -5.31 10.31 -4.99
CA LYS A 27 -4.14 9.68 -5.59
C LYS A 27 -4.22 8.17 -5.51
N LEU A 28 -4.66 7.66 -4.38
CA LEU A 28 -4.81 6.21 -4.22
C LEU A 28 -5.85 5.67 -5.18
N ALA A 29 -7.00 6.32 -5.27
CA ALA A 29 -8.06 5.87 -6.16
C ALA A 29 -7.59 5.85 -7.60
N ASP A 30 -6.88 6.88 -8.03
CA ASP A 30 -6.34 6.93 -9.39
C ASP A 30 -5.31 5.84 -9.62
N ARG A 31 -4.46 5.60 -8.63
CA ARG A 31 -3.44 4.56 -8.74
C ARG A 31 -4.06 3.17 -8.81
N VAL A 32 -5.09 2.94 -8.01
CA VAL A 32 -5.80 1.65 -8.04
C VAL A 32 -6.44 1.45 -9.41
N LYS A 33 -7.06 2.49 -9.94
CA LYS A 33 -7.71 2.38 -11.25
C LYS A 33 -6.70 2.09 -12.34
N ALA A 34 -5.56 2.78 -12.33
CA ALA A 34 -4.52 2.53 -13.29
C ALA A 34 -3.97 1.12 -13.16
N ALA A 35 -3.80 0.65 -11.93
CA ALA A 35 -3.31 -0.70 -11.70
C ALA A 35 -4.29 -1.75 -12.19
N GLU A 36 -5.58 -1.52 -12.01
CA GLU A 36 -6.59 -2.45 -12.49
C GLU A 36 -6.60 -2.52 -14.01
N ASN A 37 -6.38 -1.40 -14.66
CA ASN A 37 -6.31 -1.40 -16.12
C ASN A 37 -5.09 -2.14 -16.63
N LYS A 38 -3.97 -1.98 -15.93
CA LYS A 38 -2.71 -2.59 -16.34
C LYS A 38 -2.66 -4.07 -15.96
N HIS A 39 -3.17 -4.38 -14.80
CA HIS A 39 -3.16 -5.75 -14.25
C HIS A 39 -4.54 -6.06 -13.71
N PRO A 40 -5.47 -6.45 -14.59
CA PRO A 40 -6.85 -6.75 -14.15
C PRO A 40 -6.90 -7.85 -13.11
N ASP A 41 -6.00 -8.82 -13.23
CA ASP A 41 -5.93 -9.90 -12.25
C ASP A 41 -4.86 -9.55 -11.24
N PHE A 42 -5.30 -9.32 -10.02
CA PHE A 42 -4.38 -8.92 -8.96
C PHE A 42 -3.41 -10.06 -8.62
N SER A 43 -3.94 -11.22 -8.33
CA SER A 43 -3.12 -12.37 -7.99
C SER A 43 -3.95 -13.64 -8.11
N ASP A 44 -3.24 -14.76 -8.09
CA ASP A 44 -3.87 -16.07 -8.18
C ASP A 44 -3.90 -16.67 -6.79
N GLY A 45 -4.83 -16.16 -5.98
CA GLY A 45 -5.01 -16.63 -4.63
C GLY A 45 -4.35 -15.75 -3.60
N ILE A 46 -4.63 -16.08 -2.35
CA ILE A 46 -4.21 -15.23 -1.23
C ILE A 46 -2.71 -15.25 -1.01
N TYR A 47 -2.07 -16.40 -1.21
CA TYR A 47 -0.63 -16.49 -0.97
C TYR A 47 0.14 -15.67 -1.99
N GLN A 48 -0.26 -15.75 -3.25
CA GLN A 48 0.37 -14.91 -4.24
C GLN A 48 0.08 -13.44 -3.98
N GLY A 49 -1.11 -13.13 -3.45
CA GLY A 49 -1.45 -11.76 -3.08
C GLY A 49 -0.51 -11.21 -2.04
N VAL A 50 -0.17 -12.00 -1.03
CA VAL A 50 0.80 -11.58 -0.03
C VAL A 50 2.17 -11.40 -0.67
N GLY A 51 2.52 -12.26 -1.62
CA GLY A 51 3.77 -12.13 -2.36
C GLY A 51 3.86 -10.81 -3.12
N VAL A 52 2.74 -10.39 -3.72
CA VAL A 52 2.71 -9.10 -4.43
C VAL A 52 2.99 -7.96 -3.44
N ILE A 53 2.39 -8.03 -2.25
CA ILE A 53 2.65 -7.02 -1.23
C ILE A 53 4.14 -7.02 -0.86
N GLY A 54 4.72 -8.21 -0.72
CA GLY A 54 6.13 -8.32 -0.39
C GLY A 54 7.04 -7.72 -1.45
N GLU A 55 6.69 -7.91 -2.73
CA GLU A 55 7.46 -7.33 -3.82
C GLU A 55 7.43 -5.81 -3.76
N GLU A 56 6.26 -5.25 -3.52
CA GLU A 56 6.14 -3.79 -3.45
C GLU A 56 6.88 -3.24 -2.23
N TYR A 57 6.81 -3.94 -1.12
CA TYR A 57 7.57 -3.54 0.05
C TYR A 57 9.06 -3.57 -0.24
N GLY A 58 9.52 -4.60 -0.94
CA GLY A 58 10.92 -4.69 -1.32
C GLY A 58 11.37 -3.52 -2.19
N GLU A 59 10.52 -3.11 -3.11
CA GLU A 59 10.84 -1.96 -3.97
C GLU A 59 10.90 -0.67 -3.17
N LEU A 60 10.04 -0.53 -2.19
CA LEU A 60 10.10 0.63 -1.29
C LEU A 60 11.41 0.64 -0.52
N CYS A 61 11.81 -0.52 0.01
CA CYS A 61 13.07 -0.63 0.72
C CYS A 61 14.25 -0.29 -0.19
N GLN A 62 14.20 -0.74 -1.43
CA GLN A 62 15.27 -0.45 -2.38
C GLN A 62 15.35 1.05 -2.66
N ALA A 63 14.21 1.70 -2.84
CA ALA A 63 14.21 3.13 -3.12
C ALA A 63 14.85 3.89 -1.97
N LEU A 64 14.56 3.47 -0.75
CA LEU A 64 15.12 4.11 0.44
C LEU A 64 16.62 3.82 0.56
N ASN A 65 17.00 2.56 0.40
CA ASN A 65 18.40 2.14 0.57
C ASN A 65 19.30 2.68 -0.51
N LYS A 66 18.76 2.84 -1.71
CA LYS A 66 19.55 3.38 -2.82
C LYS A 66 19.51 4.89 -2.89
N ASN A 67 18.85 5.49 -1.92
CA ASN A 67 18.86 6.94 -1.80
C ASN A 67 18.30 7.62 -3.06
N GLN A 68 17.18 7.10 -3.55
CA GLN A 68 16.61 7.55 -4.81
C GLN A 68 15.76 8.82 -4.68
N GLY A 69 15.72 9.38 -3.48
CA GLY A 69 15.02 10.63 -3.24
C GLY A 69 13.63 10.40 -2.68
N GLU A 70 13.15 11.42 -1.98
CA GLU A 70 11.89 11.33 -1.27
C GLU A 70 10.72 11.07 -2.20
N GLU A 71 10.72 11.71 -3.36
CA GLU A 71 9.64 11.57 -4.31
C GLU A 71 9.49 10.12 -4.76
N ARG A 72 10.63 9.48 -5.05
CA ARG A 72 10.59 8.08 -5.48
C ARG A 72 10.14 7.18 -4.34
N VAL A 73 10.61 7.45 -3.13
CA VAL A 73 10.20 6.68 -1.97
C VAL A 73 8.69 6.78 -1.75
N MET A 74 8.14 7.99 -1.86
CA MET A 74 6.71 8.18 -1.69
C MET A 74 5.92 7.49 -2.80
N ASP A 75 6.45 7.48 -4.00
CA ASP A 75 5.80 6.82 -5.12
C ASP A 75 5.73 5.31 -4.89
N GLU A 76 6.82 4.72 -4.40
CA GLU A 76 6.81 3.29 -4.09
C GLU A 76 5.90 2.97 -2.91
N ALA A 77 5.83 3.88 -1.95
CA ALA A 77 4.91 3.70 -0.83
C ALA A 77 3.46 3.71 -1.30
N LEU A 78 3.15 4.55 -2.27
CA LEU A 78 1.80 4.60 -2.82
C LEU A 78 1.46 3.32 -3.58
N ASP A 79 2.44 2.76 -4.29
CA ASP A 79 2.25 1.47 -4.95
C ASP A 79 1.96 0.38 -3.93
N LEU A 80 2.70 0.38 -2.83
CA LEU A 80 2.47 -0.59 -1.76
C LEU A 80 1.06 -0.42 -1.19
N LEU A 81 0.66 0.80 -0.94
CA LEU A 81 -0.69 1.07 -0.43
C LEU A 81 -1.75 0.57 -1.41
N CYS A 82 -1.51 0.73 -2.69
CA CYS A 82 -2.43 0.28 -3.73
C CYS A 82 -2.60 -1.25 -3.70
N VAL A 83 -1.51 -2.01 -3.60
CA VAL A 83 -1.65 -3.47 -3.61
C VAL A 83 -2.26 -3.95 -2.30
N VAL A 84 -1.96 -3.31 -1.18
CA VAL A 84 -2.62 -3.67 0.08
C VAL A 84 -4.11 -3.39 -0.01
N TRP A 85 -4.48 -2.29 -0.62
CA TRP A 85 -5.89 -1.97 -0.84
C TRP A 85 -6.57 -3.06 -1.65
N ARG A 86 -5.97 -3.48 -2.76
CA ARG A 86 -6.56 -4.53 -3.58
C ARG A 86 -6.64 -5.85 -2.83
N PHE A 87 -5.62 -6.15 -2.02
CA PHE A 87 -5.63 -7.34 -1.20
C PHE A 87 -6.78 -7.31 -0.20
N CYS A 88 -6.95 -6.20 0.49
CA CYS A 88 -8.01 -6.04 1.49
C CYS A 88 -9.39 -6.12 0.85
N ARG A 89 -9.51 -5.65 -0.38
CA ARG A 89 -10.77 -5.71 -1.11
C ARG A 89 -11.09 -7.13 -1.56
N GLY A 90 -10.13 -8.03 -1.50
CA GLY A 90 -10.36 -9.42 -1.87
C GLY A 90 -10.11 -9.72 -3.33
N ASP A 91 -9.32 -8.88 -3.99
CA ASP A 91 -9.02 -9.07 -5.41
C ASP A 91 -8.20 -10.33 -5.66
N TRP A 92 -7.65 -10.94 -4.60
CA TRP A 92 -6.93 -12.20 -4.73
C TRP A 92 -7.86 -13.39 -4.93
N ARG A 93 -9.16 -13.20 -4.74
CA ARG A 93 -10.09 -14.30 -4.94
C ARG A 93 -10.22 -14.58 -6.42
N GLN A 94 -10.16 -15.86 -6.73
CA GLN A 94 -10.31 -16.24 -8.12
C GLN A 94 -11.77 -16.12 -8.52
N LYS A 95 -11.97 -15.63 -9.70
CA LYS A 95 -13.31 -15.56 -10.24
C LYS A 95 -13.70 -16.91 -10.77
N LYS A 96 -14.88 -17.34 -10.43
CA LYS A 96 -15.43 -18.56 -10.97
C LYS A 96 -16.26 -18.24 -12.19
N CYS A 97 -16.10 -19.03 -13.17
CA CYS A 97 -16.89 -18.84 -14.39
C CYS A 97 -18.26 -19.44 -14.25
#